data_e9397f82be9c6c8b94ab394f5a11f94a
#
_entry.id   e9397f82be9c6c8b94ab394f5a11f94a
#
_cell.length_a   1.000
_cell.length_b   1.000
_cell.length_c   1.000
_cell.angle_alpha   90.00
_cell.angle_beta   90.00
_cell.angle_gamma   90.00
#
_symmetry.space_group_name_H-M   'P 1'
#
loop_
_entity.id
_entity.type
_entity.pdbx_description
1 polymer ?
#
loop_
_entity_poly.entity_id
_entity_poly.type
_entity_poly.pdbx_seq_one_letter_code
_entity_poly.pdbx_strand_id
1 'polypeptide(L)'
;MKGYLSYLILWILRKKRLNGAQIGRELEKRRGTKPSPGTIYPALKELKNNDLINVDNNKFYSLTNNGERELISACKFFCQIFYDMEKMSDFCKNSDNEKN
;
A
#
# COMPACT_ATOMS: atom_id res chain seq x y z
N MET A 1 8.09 -0.31 -11.77
CA MET A 1 7.16 -0.12 -10.67
C MET A 1 7.46 1.21 -10.00
N LYS A 2 6.49 2.04 -9.87
CA LYS A 2 6.71 3.31 -9.19
C LYS A 2 6.65 3.10 -7.70
N GLY A 3 7.62 2.40 -7.19
CA GLY A 3 7.76 2.17 -5.80
C GLY A 3 6.63 1.34 -5.18
N TYR A 4 6.82 1.01 -3.93
CA TYR A 4 5.85 0.22 -3.19
C TYR A 4 4.62 1.02 -2.78
N LEU A 5 4.66 2.35 -2.88
CA LEU A 5 3.58 3.22 -2.38
C LEU A 5 2.24 2.92 -3.07
N SER A 6 2.26 2.76 -4.39
CA SER A 6 1.04 2.45 -5.15
C SER A 6 0.41 1.14 -4.70
N TYR A 7 1.21 0.08 -4.59
CA TYR A 7 0.71 -1.21 -4.15
C TYR A 7 0.25 -1.18 -2.70
N LEU A 8 0.94 -0.41 -1.87
CA LEU A 8 0.55 -0.27 -0.47
C LEU A 8 -0.81 0.42 -0.34
N ILE A 9 -1.07 1.42 -1.17
CA ILE A 9 -2.38 2.09 -1.20
C ILE A 9 -3.47 1.10 -1.64
N LEU A 10 -3.22 0.31 -2.68
CA LEU A 10 -4.18 -0.70 -3.12
C LEU A 10 -4.46 -1.70 -1.99
N TRP A 11 -3.41 -2.14 -1.31
CA TRP A 11 -3.54 -3.06 -0.18
C TRP A 11 -4.38 -2.47 0.94
N ILE A 12 -4.15 -1.21 1.28
CA ILE A 12 -4.89 -0.50 2.32
C ILE A 12 -6.38 -0.41 1.97
N LEU A 13 -6.70 -0.24 0.69
CA LEU A 13 -8.08 -0.09 0.22
C LEU A 13 -8.80 -1.41 -0.01
N ARG A 14 -8.15 -2.56 0.19
CA ARG A 14 -8.73 -3.86 -0.18
C ARG A 14 -10.00 -4.22 0.59
N LYS A 15 -10.18 -3.72 1.79
CA LYS A 15 -11.30 -4.10 2.64
C LYS A 15 -12.42 -3.07 2.71
N LYS A 16 -12.07 -1.79 2.62
CA LYS A 16 -13.05 -0.73 2.73
C LYS A 16 -12.53 0.55 2.08
N ARG A 17 -13.48 1.40 1.70
CA ARG A 17 -13.12 2.70 1.17
C ARG A 17 -12.62 3.61 2.28
N LEU A 18 -11.69 4.47 1.94
CA LEU A 18 -11.06 5.42 2.87
C LEU A 18 -10.88 6.76 2.17
N ASN A 19 -10.90 7.83 2.95
CA ASN A 19 -10.55 9.15 2.42
C ASN A 19 -9.03 9.35 2.48
N GLY A 20 -8.56 10.46 1.90
CA GLY A 20 -7.12 10.73 1.83
C GLY A 20 -6.44 10.80 3.19
N ALA A 21 -7.10 11.40 4.18
CA ALA A 21 -6.55 11.49 5.53
C ALA A 21 -6.41 10.12 6.19
N GLN A 22 -7.40 9.26 6.00
CA GLN A 22 -7.37 7.90 6.53
C GLN A 22 -6.27 7.06 5.87
N ILE A 23 -6.12 7.21 4.55
CA ILE A 23 -5.02 6.56 3.82
C ILE A 23 -3.68 7.02 4.38
N GLY A 24 -3.54 8.33 4.61
CA GLY A 24 -2.31 8.88 5.18
C GLY A 24 -1.97 8.29 6.53
N ARG A 25 -2.96 8.12 7.39
CA ARG A 25 -2.76 7.51 8.72
C ARG A 25 -2.34 6.05 8.61
N GLU A 26 -2.94 5.29 7.69
CA GLU A 26 -2.55 3.90 7.46
C GLU A 26 -1.12 3.80 6.95
N LEU A 27 -0.74 4.70 6.05
CA LEU A 27 0.63 4.73 5.55
C LEU A 27 1.62 5.07 6.67
N GLU A 28 1.26 6.00 7.54
CA GLU A 28 2.10 6.36 8.68
C GLU A 28 2.37 5.17 9.60
N LYS A 29 1.31 4.39 9.89
CA LYS A 29 1.46 3.19 10.72
C LYS A 29 2.47 2.21 10.17
N ARG A 30 2.53 2.10 8.84
CA ARG A 30 3.38 1.10 8.17
C ARG A 30 4.78 1.59 7.91
N ARG A 31 4.95 2.89 7.70
CA ARG A 31 6.24 3.47 7.34
C ARG A 31 6.95 4.15 8.51
N GLY A 32 6.24 4.41 9.59
CA GLY A 32 6.76 5.17 10.72
C GLY A 32 6.67 6.67 10.55
N THR A 33 6.49 7.17 9.33
CA THR A 33 6.32 8.59 9.04
C THR A 33 5.17 8.77 8.07
N LYS A 34 4.42 9.85 8.21
CA LYS A 34 3.30 10.16 7.34
C LYS A 34 3.82 10.83 6.07
N PRO A 35 3.50 10.28 4.88
CA PRO A 35 3.87 10.95 3.63
C PRO A 35 3.17 12.29 3.51
N SER A 36 3.83 13.25 2.87
CA SER A 36 3.24 14.57 2.65
C SER A 36 2.08 14.49 1.66
N PRO A 37 1.15 15.47 1.66
CA PRO A 37 0.13 15.54 0.63
C PRO A 37 0.71 15.57 -0.78
N GLY A 38 1.88 16.17 -0.96
CA GLY A 38 2.58 16.21 -2.25
C GLY A 38 3.03 14.83 -2.72
N THR A 39 3.07 13.83 -1.84
CA THR A 39 3.38 12.45 -2.20
C THR A 39 2.11 11.63 -2.36
N ILE A 40 1.15 11.78 -1.43
CA ILE A 40 -0.07 10.97 -1.41
C ILE A 40 -1.00 11.27 -2.57
N TYR A 41 -1.33 12.54 -2.79
CA TYR A 41 -2.34 12.90 -3.78
C TYR A 41 -1.91 12.66 -5.22
N PRO A 42 -0.65 12.91 -5.62
CA PRO A 42 -0.22 12.50 -6.96
C PRO A 42 -0.30 10.99 -7.17
N ALA A 43 0.01 10.19 -6.15
CA ALA A 43 -0.10 8.74 -6.22
C ALA A 43 -1.55 8.30 -6.40
N LEU A 44 -2.47 8.91 -5.65
CA LEU A 44 -3.90 8.63 -5.78
C LEU A 44 -4.42 9.01 -7.16
N LYS A 45 -3.99 10.16 -7.67
CA LYS A 45 -4.38 10.60 -9.00
C LYS A 45 -3.92 9.64 -10.08
N GLU A 46 -2.69 9.17 -9.99
CA GLU A 46 -2.15 8.21 -10.94
C GLU A 46 -2.92 6.89 -10.90
N LEU A 47 -3.20 6.38 -9.71
CA LEU A 47 -3.97 5.15 -9.56
C LEU A 47 -5.37 5.29 -10.15
N LYS A 48 -6.00 6.45 -9.94
CA LYS A 48 -7.31 6.75 -10.50
C LYS A 48 -7.25 6.81 -12.02
N ASN A 49 -6.23 7.48 -12.57
CA ASN A 49 -6.06 7.61 -14.02
C ASN A 49 -5.84 6.25 -14.69
N ASN A 50 -5.24 5.31 -13.98
CA ASN A 50 -5.01 3.94 -14.48
C ASN A 50 -6.18 3.01 -14.18
N ASP A 51 -7.30 3.54 -13.72
CA ASP A 51 -8.53 2.80 -13.43
C ASP A 51 -8.33 1.72 -12.36
N LEU A 52 -7.46 1.96 -11.42
CA LEU A 52 -7.22 1.02 -10.31
C LEU A 52 -8.00 1.39 -9.06
N ILE A 53 -8.36 2.65 -8.90
CA ILE A 53 -9.20 3.12 -7.80
C ILE A 53 -10.23 4.11 -8.33
N ASN A 54 -11.32 4.23 -7.57
CA ASN A 54 -12.37 5.24 -7.78
C ASN A 54 -12.38 6.20 -6.61
N VAL A 55 -12.94 7.39 -6.84
CA VAL A 55 -13.21 8.35 -5.77
C VAL A 55 -14.66 8.78 -5.90
N ASP A 56 -15.40 8.79 -4.78
CA ASP A 56 -16.80 9.22 -4.78
C ASP A 56 -16.91 10.73 -4.48
N ASN A 57 -18.14 11.23 -4.42
CA ASN A 57 -18.41 12.66 -4.19
C ASN A 57 -17.96 13.11 -2.81
N ASN A 58 -17.86 12.21 -1.86
CA ASN A 58 -17.40 12.50 -0.50
C ASN A 58 -15.89 12.30 -0.35
N LYS A 59 -15.18 12.08 -1.46
CA LYS A 59 -13.72 11.93 -1.52
C LYS A 59 -13.24 10.66 -0.81
N PHE A 60 -14.06 9.62 -0.82
CA PHE A 60 -13.65 8.29 -0.38
C PHE A 60 -13.16 7.49 -1.58
N TYR A 61 -12.00 6.88 -1.41
CA TYR A 61 -11.35 6.06 -2.45
C TYR A 61 -11.66 4.59 -2.22
N SER A 62 -11.80 3.85 -3.31
CA SER A 62 -12.07 2.41 -3.26
C SER A 62 -11.41 1.74 -4.45
N LEU A 63 -11.15 0.42 -4.33
CA LEU A 63 -10.61 -0.34 -5.44
C LEU A 63 -11.65 -0.54 -6.54
N THR A 64 -11.19 -0.48 -7.78
CA THR A 64 -11.98 -0.97 -8.92
C THR A 64 -11.73 -2.47 -9.07
N ASN A 65 -12.49 -3.11 -9.97
CA ASN A 65 -12.22 -4.51 -10.31
C ASN A 65 -10.81 -4.67 -10.89
N ASN A 66 -10.36 -3.70 -11.69
CA ASN A 66 -9.00 -3.70 -12.20
C ASN A 66 -7.97 -3.57 -11.08
N GLY A 67 -8.24 -2.70 -10.10
CA GLY A 67 -7.37 -2.53 -8.95
C GLY A 67 -7.25 -3.79 -8.12
N GLU A 68 -8.35 -4.49 -7.93
CA GLU A 68 -8.35 -5.76 -7.20
C GLU A 68 -7.52 -6.82 -7.94
N ARG A 69 -7.70 -6.94 -9.26
CA ARG A 69 -6.91 -7.87 -10.06
C ARG A 69 -5.42 -7.54 -10.00
N GLU A 70 -5.09 -6.26 -10.12
CA GLU A 70 -3.70 -5.81 -10.05
C GLU A 70 -3.09 -6.16 -8.69
N LEU A 71 -3.85 -5.93 -7.62
CA LEU A 71 -3.40 -6.24 -6.26
C LEU A 71 -3.18 -7.73 -6.08
N ILE A 72 -4.12 -8.56 -6.55
CA ILE A 72 -3.98 -10.01 -6.45
C ILE A 72 -2.73 -10.49 -7.19
N SER A 73 -2.50 -9.99 -8.40
CA SER A 73 -1.30 -10.33 -9.17
C SER A 73 -0.03 -9.95 -8.44
N ALA A 74 -0.01 -8.75 -7.86
CA ALA A 74 1.15 -8.28 -7.09
C ALA A 74 1.39 -9.13 -5.86
N CYS A 75 0.31 -9.50 -5.13
CA CYS A 75 0.43 -10.34 -3.95
C CYS A 75 0.98 -11.73 -4.28
N LYS A 76 0.49 -12.32 -5.39
CA LYS A 76 0.99 -13.62 -5.84
C LYS A 76 2.47 -13.55 -6.17
N PHE A 77 2.88 -12.49 -6.84
CA PHE A 77 4.27 -12.28 -7.20
C PHE A 77 5.15 -12.16 -5.96
N PHE A 78 4.73 -11.33 -4.99
CA PHE A 78 5.45 -11.17 -3.74
C PHE A 78 5.55 -12.46 -2.95
N CYS A 79 4.45 -13.21 -2.85
CA CYS A 79 4.44 -14.48 -2.13
C CYS A 79 5.37 -15.50 -2.79
N GLN A 80 5.48 -15.46 -4.11
CA GLN A 80 6.36 -16.36 -4.83
C GLN A 80 7.83 -16.01 -4.61
N ILE A 81 8.17 -14.71 -4.64
CA ILE A 81 9.55 -14.26 -4.46
C ILE A 81 9.97 -14.32 -3.00
N PHE A 82 9.08 -13.92 -2.10
CA PHE A 82 9.37 -13.84 -0.68
C PHE A 82 8.65 -14.94 0.10
N TYR A 83 8.75 -16.19 -0.41
CA TYR A 83 8.10 -17.31 0.25
C TYR A 83 8.67 -17.58 1.65
N ASP A 84 9.85 -17.08 1.93
CA ASP A 84 10.53 -17.23 3.21
C ASP A 84 10.47 -15.95 4.06
N MET A 85 9.38 -15.19 3.93
CA MET A 85 9.22 -13.90 4.62
C MET A 85 9.34 -14.04 6.14
N GLU A 86 8.86 -15.15 6.70
CA GLU A 86 8.97 -15.37 8.15
C GLU A 86 10.44 -15.41 8.58
N LYS A 87 11.29 -16.06 7.79
CA LYS A 87 12.73 -16.09 8.07
C LYS A 87 13.34 -14.71 7.96
N MET A 88 12.88 -13.93 6.99
CA MET A 88 13.34 -12.54 6.83
C MET A 88 12.97 -11.71 8.05
N SER A 89 11.75 -11.88 8.55
CA SER A 89 11.29 -11.17 9.74
C SER A 89 12.15 -11.54 10.96
N ASP A 90 12.41 -12.83 11.16
CA ASP A 90 13.25 -13.29 12.27
C ASP A 90 14.68 -12.76 12.15
N PHE A 91 15.22 -12.76 10.95
CA PHE A 91 16.55 -12.21 10.70
C PHE A 91 16.62 -10.73 11.08
N CYS A 92 15.63 -9.94 10.69
CA CYS A 92 15.59 -8.52 11.01
C CYS A 92 15.48 -8.28 12.52
N LYS A 93 14.64 -9.05 13.22
CA LYS A 93 14.48 -8.94 14.67
C LYS A 93 15.75 -9.27 15.40
N ASN A 94 16.45 -10.33 14.98
CA ASN A 94 17.71 -10.72 15.61
C ASN A 94 18.79 -9.67 15.39
N SER A 95 18.84 -9.07 14.20
CA SER A 95 19.78 -7.99 13.93
C SER A 95 19.52 -6.77 14.81
N ASP A 96 18.26 -6.42 15.02
CA ASP A 96 17.89 -5.31 15.89
C ASP A 96 18.28 -5.61 17.33
N ASN A 97 18.09 -6.84 17.79
CA ASN A 97 18.48 -7.25 19.13
C ASN A 97 20.00 -7.22 19.32
N GLU A 98 20.75 -7.57 18.31
CA GLU A 98 22.21 -7.56 18.36
C GLU A 98 22.78 -6.14 18.44
N LYS A 99 22.07 -5.15 17.95
CA LYS A 99 22.50 -3.76 17.97
C LYS A 99 22.32 -3.10 19.34
N ASN A 100 21.62 -3.73 20.21
CA ASN A 100 21.43 -3.25 21.57
C ASN A 100 22.54 -3.79 22.50
#